data_858de859acadac36344dabb7dc1afe0a
#
_entry.id   858de859acadac36344dabb7dc1afe0a
#
_cell.length_a   1.000
_cell.length_b   1.000
_cell.length_c   1.000
_cell.angle_alpha   90.00
_cell.angle_beta   90.00
_cell.angle_gamma   90.00
#
_symmetry.space_group_name_H-M   'P 1'
#
loop_
_entity.id
_entity.type
_entity.pdbx_description
1 polymer ?
#
loop_
_entity_poly.entity_id
_entity_poly.type
_entity_poly.pdbx_seq_one_letter_code
_entity_poly.pdbx_strand_id
1 'polypeptide(L)'
;MRPYVLLLILVLLSGCFTAKILQPKEVRITEVIDGDTVLAETGERIRLLGINAPEKGQKFWNLCRKMLKGLLLNRTVRLEADEEDRDRWGRLLRWVWLEGKLVNEELVRQGCAFPYIIPPNQKYAERIEKAWQECLQSRKNLCNLSEGSCSHCIFILDFHWNAEGDDCKNPNGEWVVFGNLCPFPCNLTGWEVSDEANHRFIFPAATLQPGENLTLFSGSGENKAGKLYWNRKGRCRAVWNNEGDTLFLWDSERRLVLNVSYNS
;
A
#
# COMPACT_ATOMS: atom_id res chain seq x y z
N MET A 1 -24.37 62.05 48.02
CA MET A 1 -24.61 60.71 47.41
C MET A 1 -23.67 60.57 46.23
N ARG A 2 -22.61 59.74 46.36
CA ARG A 2 -21.66 59.45 45.23
C ARG A 2 -21.99 58.12 44.65
N PRO A 3 -22.10 57.94 43.31
CA PRO A 3 -22.28 56.64 42.68
C PRO A 3 -20.93 55.91 42.53
N TYR A 4 -20.83 54.70 43.00
CA TYR A 4 -19.73 53.79 42.74
C TYR A 4 -19.84 53.23 41.33
N VAL A 5 -18.84 53.52 40.52
CA VAL A 5 -18.69 52.90 39.19
C VAL A 5 -17.98 51.54 39.41
N LEU A 6 -18.69 50.46 39.16
CA LEU A 6 -18.17 49.09 39.19
C LEU A 6 -17.43 48.84 37.88
N LEU A 7 -16.10 48.78 37.90
CA LEU A 7 -15.26 48.45 36.76
C LEU A 7 -15.21 46.92 36.62
N LEU A 8 -15.95 46.34 35.66
CA LEU A 8 -15.86 44.94 35.31
C LEU A 8 -14.62 44.72 34.45
N ILE A 9 -13.57 44.14 35.05
CA ILE A 9 -12.36 43.70 34.32
C ILE A 9 -12.71 42.34 33.63
N LEU A 10 -12.91 42.37 32.31
CA LEU A 10 -13.07 41.19 31.48
C LEU A 10 -11.67 40.61 31.21
N VAL A 11 -11.26 39.60 31.96
CA VAL A 11 -10.03 38.85 31.68
C VAL A 11 -10.29 37.91 30.49
N LEU A 12 -9.88 38.33 29.29
CA LEU A 12 -9.79 37.51 28.13
C LEU A 12 -8.66 36.49 28.32
N LEU A 13 -8.99 35.29 28.76
CA LEU A 13 -8.11 34.11 28.66
C LEU A 13 -7.96 33.74 27.19
N SER A 14 -7.03 34.37 26.49
CA SER A 14 -6.55 33.90 25.20
C SER A 14 -5.77 32.60 25.42
N GLY A 15 -6.47 31.49 25.40
CA GLY A 15 -5.85 30.16 25.31
C GLY A 15 -5.01 30.10 24.05
N CYS A 16 -3.71 30.31 24.18
CA CYS A 16 -2.74 30.08 23.12
C CYS A 16 -2.73 28.57 22.85
N PHE A 17 -3.55 28.11 21.89
CA PHE A 17 -3.41 26.79 21.31
C PHE A 17 -2.09 26.78 20.55
N THR A 18 -1.00 26.42 21.22
CA THR A 18 0.25 26.07 20.55
C THR A 18 -0.01 24.78 19.80
N ALA A 19 -0.39 24.89 18.53
CA ALA A 19 -0.30 23.79 17.60
C ALA A 19 1.14 23.28 17.68
N LYS A 20 1.32 22.08 18.23
CA LYS A 20 2.62 21.42 18.30
C LYS A 20 3.03 21.14 16.85
N ILE A 21 3.77 22.09 16.25
CA ILE A 21 4.39 21.87 14.94
C ILE A 21 5.33 20.69 15.18
N LEU A 22 4.91 19.50 14.76
CA LEU A 22 5.78 18.33 14.75
C LEU A 22 6.94 18.69 13.81
N GLN A 23 8.09 19.03 14.41
CA GLN A 23 9.31 19.21 13.65
C GLN A 23 9.58 17.93 12.87
N PRO A 24 9.84 18.02 11.57
CA PRO A 24 10.13 16.84 10.77
C PRO A 24 11.31 16.11 11.39
N LYS A 25 11.10 14.84 11.71
CA LYS A 25 12.11 14.02 12.38
C LYS A 25 13.21 13.67 11.40
N GLU A 26 14.44 14.06 11.66
CA GLU A 26 15.60 13.58 10.94
C GLU A 26 16.10 12.27 11.55
N VAL A 27 16.37 11.28 10.69
CA VAL A 27 16.89 9.97 11.11
C VAL A 27 17.91 9.46 10.07
N ARG A 28 18.87 8.68 10.54
CA ARG A 28 19.79 7.97 9.65
C ARG A 28 19.20 6.64 9.24
N ILE A 29 19.32 6.31 7.95
CA ILE A 29 18.89 5.01 7.42
C ILE A 29 20.04 4.02 7.52
N THR A 30 19.81 2.90 8.19
CA THR A 30 20.83 1.86 8.46
C THR A 30 20.68 0.66 7.53
N GLU A 31 19.48 0.41 7.00
CA GLU A 31 19.22 -0.70 6.08
C GLU A 31 18.15 -0.32 5.06
N VAL A 32 18.25 -0.91 3.86
CA VAL A 32 17.19 -0.89 2.84
C VAL A 32 16.68 -2.32 2.68
N ILE A 33 15.44 -2.54 3.13
CA ILE A 33 14.80 -3.85 3.16
C ILE A 33 14.40 -4.25 1.74
N ASP A 34 13.63 -3.39 1.07
CA ASP A 34 13.21 -3.54 -0.34
C ASP A 34 13.12 -2.18 -1.06
N GLY A 35 12.35 -2.09 -2.16
CA GLY A 35 12.29 -0.88 -2.99
C GLY A 35 11.48 0.28 -2.41
N ASP A 36 10.75 0.09 -1.30
CA ASP A 36 9.91 1.10 -0.65
C ASP A 36 9.90 1.01 0.88
N THR A 37 10.73 0.16 1.46
CA THR A 37 10.80 -0.05 2.91
C THR A 37 12.24 0.02 3.39
N VAL A 38 12.49 0.83 4.43
CA VAL A 38 13.82 1.04 5.01
C VAL A 38 13.79 0.88 6.54
N LEU A 39 14.96 0.66 7.15
CA LEU A 39 15.16 0.63 8.59
C LEU A 39 15.95 1.86 9.02
N ALA A 40 15.45 2.57 10.02
CA ALA A 40 16.16 3.69 10.65
C ALA A 40 17.08 3.22 11.77
N GLU A 41 18.05 4.05 12.17
CA GLU A 41 18.94 3.83 13.31
C GLU A 41 18.19 3.65 14.65
N THR A 42 16.95 4.14 14.71
CA THR A 42 16.06 3.99 15.86
C THR A 42 15.44 2.59 15.98
N GLY A 43 15.67 1.70 14.99
CA GLY A 43 15.02 0.39 14.89
C GLY A 43 13.63 0.43 14.23
N GLU A 44 13.12 1.62 13.87
CA GLU A 44 11.84 1.77 13.22
C GLU A 44 11.90 1.37 11.75
N ARG A 45 10.94 0.54 11.31
CA ARG A 45 10.71 0.28 9.88
C ARG A 45 9.87 1.41 9.30
N ILE A 46 10.30 1.93 8.18
CA ILE A 46 9.65 3.05 7.48
C ILE A 46 9.16 2.57 6.13
N ARG A 47 7.86 2.65 5.89
CA ARG A 47 7.21 2.42 4.60
C ARG A 47 7.04 3.76 3.90
N LEU A 48 7.59 3.89 2.72
CA LEU A 48 7.49 5.10 1.91
C LEU A 48 6.05 5.24 1.40
N LEU A 49 5.39 6.36 1.72
CA LEU A 49 4.01 6.66 1.33
C LEU A 49 3.84 6.88 -0.18
N GLY A 50 2.65 6.63 -0.67
CA GLY A 50 2.21 6.97 -2.03
C GLY A 50 2.82 6.13 -3.15
N ILE A 51 3.63 5.13 -2.83
CA ILE A 51 4.34 4.30 -3.81
C ILE A 51 4.28 2.82 -3.44
N ASN A 52 4.43 1.94 -4.44
CA ASN A 52 4.62 0.51 -4.26
C ASN A 52 5.73 0.01 -5.19
N ALA A 53 6.77 -0.56 -4.63
CA ALA A 53 7.89 -1.12 -5.38
C ALA A 53 7.70 -2.61 -5.67
N PRO A 54 8.38 -3.18 -6.66
CA PRO A 54 8.37 -4.61 -6.90
C PRO A 54 8.85 -5.41 -5.69
N GLU A 55 8.16 -6.51 -5.41
CA GLU A 55 8.47 -7.45 -4.35
C GLU A 55 9.60 -8.43 -4.75
N LYS A 56 10.19 -9.08 -3.74
CA LYS A 56 11.26 -10.07 -3.95
C LYS A 56 10.79 -11.18 -4.91
N GLY A 57 11.58 -11.37 -5.98
CA GLY A 57 11.25 -12.33 -7.05
C GLY A 57 10.58 -11.69 -8.27
N GLN A 58 10.03 -10.49 -8.15
CA GLN A 58 9.46 -9.77 -9.28
C GLN A 58 10.55 -9.09 -10.13
N LYS A 59 10.20 -8.81 -11.39
CA LYS A 59 11.05 -8.05 -12.30
C LYS A 59 11.37 -6.67 -11.70
N PHE A 60 12.61 -6.22 -11.84
CA PHE A 60 13.15 -4.96 -11.30
C PHE A 60 13.33 -4.87 -9.78
N TRP A 61 12.92 -5.86 -8.98
CA TRP A 61 13.12 -5.82 -7.52
C TRP A 61 14.57 -5.49 -7.12
N ASN A 62 15.55 -6.23 -7.65
CA ASN A 62 16.97 -5.98 -7.35
C ASN A 62 17.42 -4.59 -7.75
N LEU A 63 16.97 -4.09 -8.91
CA LEU A 63 17.31 -2.77 -9.43
C LEU A 63 16.75 -1.68 -8.51
N CYS A 64 15.49 -1.77 -8.16
CA CYS A 64 14.78 -0.76 -7.37
C CYS A 64 15.28 -0.73 -5.92
N ARG A 65 15.50 -1.88 -5.32
CA ARG A 65 16.16 -1.96 -4.01
C ARG A 65 17.58 -1.39 -4.03
N LYS A 66 18.37 -1.67 -5.07
CA LYS A 66 19.71 -1.10 -5.23
C LYS A 66 19.68 0.41 -5.42
N MET A 67 18.71 0.94 -6.17
CA MET A 67 18.51 2.38 -6.34
C MET A 67 18.21 3.05 -5.00
N LEU A 68 17.21 2.56 -4.26
CA LEU A 68 16.87 3.10 -2.93
C LEU A 68 18.06 3.01 -1.98
N LYS A 69 18.83 1.91 -2.03
CA LYS A 69 20.05 1.74 -1.23
C LYS A 69 21.11 2.80 -1.59
N GLY A 70 21.31 3.09 -2.87
CA GLY A 70 22.22 4.14 -3.31
C GLY A 70 21.82 5.54 -2.87
N LEU A 71 20.51 5.79 -2.76
CA LEU A 71 19.98 7.07 -2.29
C LEU A 71 20.07 7.22 -0.76
N LEU A 72 19.68 6.20 0.00
CA LEU A 72 19.37 6.37 1.42
C LEU A 72 20.33 5.68 2.40
N LEU A 73 21.03 4.63 2.00
CA LEU A 73 21.86 3.87 2.94
C LEU A 73 22.94 4.77 3.58
N ASN A 74 22.98 4.77 4.91
CA ASN A 74 23.86 5.59 5.74
C ASN A 74 23.67 7.11 5.58
N ARG A 75 22.57 7.56 4.99
CA ARG A 75 22.22 8.98 4.86
C ARG A 75 21.23 9.37 5.96
N THR A 76 21.29 10.64 6.38
CA THR A 76 20.28 11.26 7.22
C THR A 76 19.20 11.85 6.32
N VAL A 77 17.94 11.49 6.60
CA VAL A 77 16.76 11.91 5.86
C VAL A 77 15.78 12.59 6.79
N ARG A 78 15.01 13.52 6.23
CA ARG A 78 13.86 14.12 6.91
C ARG A 78 12.62 13.27 6.65
N LEU A 79 11.96 12.86 7.71
CA LEU A 79 10.71 12.12 7.68
C LEU A 79 9.53 13.05 7.89
N GLU A 80 8.53 12.94 7.04
CA GLU A 80 7.30 13.71 7.15
C GLU A 80 6.11 12.75 7.21
N ALA A 81 5.29 12.87 8.27
CA ALA A 81 4.05 12.12 8.41
C ALA A 81 2.94 12.70 7.52
N ASP A 82 1.93 11.90 7.27
CA ASP A 82 0.65 12.32 6.74
C ASP A 82 -0.42 12.08 7.81
N GLU A 83 -1.65 11.78 7.45
CA GLU A 83 -2.78 11.61 8.37
C GLU A 83 -2.61 10.37 9.26
N GLU A 84 -2.24 9.22 8.69
CA GLU A 84 -1.97 7.98 9.42
C GLU A 84 -0.48 7.84 9.71
N ASP A 85 -0.16 7.47 10.95
CA ASP A 85 1.21 7.33 11.41
C ASP A 85 1.83 5.97 11.07
N ARG A 86 1.03 4.88 11.17
CA ARG A 86 1.49 3.52 11.01
C ARG A 86 0.49 2.68 10.23
N ASP A 87 1.00 1.66 9.56
CA ASP A 87 0.17 0.61 8.99
C ASP A 87 -0.13 -0.51 10.01
N ARG A 88 -0.94 -1.48 9.58
CA ARG A 88 -1.32 -2.64 10.40
C ARG A 88 -0.15 -3.54 10.83
N TRP A 89 1.00 -3.44 10.17
CA TRP A 89 2.22 -4.14 10.54
C TRP A 89 3.15 -3.32 11.44
N GLY A 90 2.69 -2.16 11.89
CA GLY A 90 3.41 -1.27 12.78
C GLY A 90 4.51 -0.45 12.12
N ARG A 91 4.66 -0.47 10.78
CA ARG A 91 5.63 0.34 10.05
C ARG A 91 5.22 1.81 10.06
N LEU A 92 6.17 2.72 10.24
CA LEU A 92 5.94 4.16 10.10
C LEU A 92 5.65 4.51 8.65
N LEU A 93 4.56 5.21 8.38
CA LEU A 93 4.17 5.70 7.07
C LEU A 93 4.74 7.09 6.85
N ARG A 94 5.69 7.28 5.90
CA ARG A 94 6.41 8.54 5.74
C ARG A 94 6.63 8.96 4.30
N TRP A 95 6.54 10.25 4.08
CA TRP A 95 7.16 10.94 2.98
C TRP A 95 8.63 11.19 3.35
N VAL A 96 9.54 10.71 2.52
CA VAL A 96 10.98 10.72 2.81
C VAL A 96 11.68 11.77 1.96
N TRP A 97 12.40 12.67 2.62
CA TRP A 97 13.10 13.78 1.98
C TRP A 97 14.61 13.65 2.15
N LEU A 98 15.32 13.77 1.06
CA LEU A 98 16.77 13.84 1.03
C LEU A 98 17.21 15.10 0.29
N GLU A 99 17.94 15.98 0.96
CA GLU A 99 18.49 17.22 0.35
C GLU A 99 17.42 18.05 -0.40
N GLY A 100 16.23 18.16 0.18
CA GLY A 100 15.09 18.89 -0.37
C GLY A 100 14.31 18.18 -1.48
N LYS A 101 14.70 16.95 -1.86
CA LYS A 101 14.01 16.14 -2.86
C LYS A 101 13.14 15.08 -2.20
N LEU A 102 11.93 14.88 -2.70
CA LEU A 102 11.03 13.81 -2.25
C LEU A 102 11.47 12.50 -2.91
N VAL A 103 12.00 11.58 -2.09
CA VAL A 103 12.54 10.28 -2.56
C VAL A 103 11.43 9.40 -3.15
N ASN A 104 10.25 9.42 -2.54
CA ASN A 104 9.06 8.71 -3.04
C ASN A 104 8.76 9.06 -4.50
N GLU A 105 8.74 10.35 -4.83
CA GLU A 105 8.53 10.86 -6.18
C GLU A 105 9.65 10.44 -7.14
N GLU A 106 10.90 10.53 -6.69
CA GLU A 106 12.06 10.17 -7.52
C GLU A 106 12.06 8.69 -7.91
N LEU A 107 11.68 7.79 -6.99
CA LEU A 107 11.55 6.36 -7.28
C LEU A 107 10.50 6.09 -8.36
N VAL A 108 9.36 6.78 -8.33
CA VAL A 108 8.33 6.69 -9.37
C VAL A 108 8.85 7.23 -10.70
N ARG A 109 9.47 8.41 -10.70
CA ARG A 109 10.06 9.04 -11.91
C ARG A 109 11.08 8.14 -12.60
N GLN A 110 11.83 7.37 -11.82
CA GLN A 110 12.83 6.42 -12.36
C GLN A 110 12.25 5.04 -12.70
N GLY A 111 10.94 4.83 -12.55
CA GLY A 111 10.28 3.55 -12.80
C GLY A 111 10.71 2.46 -11.82
N CYS A 112 10.97 2.83 -10.58
CA CYS A 112 11.29 1.91 -9.50
C CYS A 112 10.16 1.70 -8.50
N ALA A 113 9.07 2.41 -8.66
CA ALA A 113 7.82 2.18 -7.93
C ALA A 113 6.63 2.61 -8.78
N PHE A 114 5.49 1.98 -8.53
CA PHE A 114 4.18 2.41 -9.03
C PHE A 114 3.58 3.45 -8.08
N PRO A 115 2.73 4.38 -8.58
CA PRO A 115 1.84 5.14 -7.71
C PRO A 115 0.97 4.19 -6.87
N TYR A 116 0.89 4.45 -5.57
CA TYR A 116 0.06 3.68 -4.66
C TYR A 116 -0.47 4.61 -3.56
N ILE A 117 -1.52 5.34 -3.90
CA ILE A 117 -2.13 6.34 -3.04
C ILE A 117 -3.29 5.73 -2.28
N ILE A 118 -3.15 5.63 -0.97
CA ILE A 118 -4.20 5.11 -0.08
C ILE A 118 -4.71 6.26 0.79
N PRO A 119 -6.00 6.62 0.71
CA PRO A 119 -6.59 7.55 1.65
C PRO A 119 -6.46 7.03 3.10
N PRO A 120 -6.25 7.92 4.10
CA PRO A 120 -6.24 9.39 3.96
C PRO A 120 -4.88 9.98 3.55
N ASN A 121 -3.80 9.19 3.42
CA ASN A 121 -2.43 9.64 3.16
C ASN A 121 -2.21 10.09 1.70
N GLN A 122 -2.60 11.32 1.36
CA GLN A 122 -2.63 11.82 -0.02
C GLN A 122 -1.86 13.11 -0.26
N LYS A 123 -1.11 13.59 0.72
CA LYS A 123 -0.48 14.92 0.69
C LYS A 123 0.31 15.24 -0.58
N TYR A 124 0.99 14.28 -1.15
CA TYR A 124 1.79 14.43 -2.37
C TYR A 124 1.29 13.59 -3.56
N ALA A 125 0.00 13.19 -3.56
CA ALA A 125 -0.59 12.36 -4.60
C ALA A 125 -0.37 12.92 -6.01
N GLU A 126 -0.63 14.22 -6.22
CA GLU A 126 -0.46 14.88 -7.52
C GLU A 126 1.00 14.85 -8.02
N ARG A 127 1.96 14.97 -7.09
CA ARG A 127 3.40 14.90 -7.44
C ARG A 127 3.80 13.49 -7.85
N ILE A 128 3.30 12.47 -7.15
CA ILE A 128 3.53 11.06 -7.47
C ILE A 128 2.93 10.73 -8.85
N GLU A 129 1.69 11.16 -9.10
CA GLU A 129 1.06 10.94 -10.40
C GLU A 129 1.80 11.65 -11.55
N LYS A 130 2.22 12.90 -11.35
CA LYS A 130 3.04 13.60 -12.34
C LYS A 130 4.35 12.88 -12.63
N ALA A 131 5.05 12.40 -11.59
CA ALA A 131 6.28 11.64 -11.73
C ALA A 131 6.06 10.34 -12.54
N TRP A 132 4.90 9.71 -12.35
CA TRP A 132 4.50 8.53 -13.12
C TRP A 132 4.30 8.85 -14.60
N GLN A 133 3.60 9.93 -14.94
CA GLN A 133 3.43 10.38 -16.32
C GLN A 133 4.78 10.69 -16.99
N GLU A 134 5.71 11.34 -16.28
CA GLU A 134 7.08 11.58 -16.75
C GLU A 134 7.82 10.25 -17.00
N CYS A 135 7.65 9.26 -16.13
CA CYS A 135 8.24 7.94 -16.28
C CYS A 135 7.70 7.21 -17.53
N LEU A 136 6.37 7.21 -17.74
CA LEU A 136 5.75 6.58 -18.91
C LEU A 136 6.28 7.17 -20.23
N GLN A 137 6.50 8.49 -20.29
CA GLN A 137 7.13 9.14 -21.43
C GLN A 137 8.58 8.71 -21.64
N SER A 138 9.32 8.52 -20.55
CA SER A 138 10.74 8.12 -20.59
C SER A 138 10.96 6.63 -20.85
N ARG A 139 9.92 5.80 -20.71
CA ARG A 139 9.94 4.33 -20.84
C ARG A 139 11.05 3.64 -20.05
N LYS A 140 11.31 4.10 -18.83
CA LYS A 140 12.31 3.49 -17.95
C LYS A 140 11.72 2.36 -17.12
N ASN A 141 12.45 1.28 -16.94
CA ASN A 141 12.16 0.19 -15.98
C ASN A 141 10.68 -0.26 -15.99
N LEU A 142 9.94 -0.04 -14.90
CA LEU A 142 8.51 -0.39 -14.79
C LEU A 142 7.64 0.34 -15.83
N CYS A 143 8.05 1.50 -16.29
CA CYS A 143 7.31 2.29 -17.28
C CYS A 143 7.55 1.80 -18.73
N ASN A 144 8.36 0.75 -18.92
CA ASN A 144 8.57 0.07 -20.19
C ASN A 144 7.96 -1.34 -20.19
N LEU A 145 6.98 -1.62 -19.35
CA LEU A 145 6.24 -2.87 -19.37
C LEU A 145 5.30 -2.92 -20.57
N SER A 146 5.08 -4.11 -21.12
CA SER A 146 4.14 -4.40 -22.20
C SER A 146 2.90 -5.13 -21.65
N GLU A 147 1.84 -5.20 -22.44
CA GLU A 147 0.58 -5.86 -22.05
C GLU A 147 0.75 -7.33 -21.58
N GLY A 148 1.79 -8.03 -22.03
CA GLY A 148 2.13 -9.38 -21.54
C GLY A 148 2.78 -9.41 -20.15
N SER A 149 2.93 -8.28 -19.48
CA SER A 149 3.65 -8.14 -18.20
C SER A 149 2.75 -7.91 -16.99
N CYS A 150 1.46 -8.26 -17.05
CA CYS A 150 0.50 -8.05 -15.95
C CYS A 150 0.97 -8.63 -14.61
N SER A 151 1.68 -9.75 -14.64
CA SER A 151 2.28 -10.36 -13.43
C SER A 151 3.28 -9.46 -12.68
N HIS A 152 3.70 -8.36 -13.25
CA HIS A 152 4.64 -7.42 -12.64
C HIS A 152 3.98 -6.18 -12.05
N CYS A 153 2.70 -5.98 -12.27
CA CYS A 153 1.98 -4.79 -11.85
C CYS A 153 0.53 -5.03 -11.40
N ILE A 154 0.17 -6.28 -11.13
CA ILE A 154 -1.00 -6.63 -10.32
C ILE A 154 -0.53 -6.80 -8.88
N PHE A 155 -1.20 -6.12 -7.95
CA PHE A 155 -0.84 -6.10 -6.54
C PHE A 155 -2.05 -6.36 -5.65
N ILE A 156 -1.77 -6.81 -4.43
CA ILE A 156 -2.75 -6.82 -3.35
C ILE A 156 -2.73 -5.43 -2.72
N LEU A 157 -3.83 -4.70 -2.83
CA LEU A 157 -4.01 -3.35 -2.30
C LEU A 157 -4.51 -3.37 -0.86
N ASP A 158 -5.35 -4.36 -0.55
CA ASP A 158 -5.87 -4.59 0.80
C ASP A 158 -6.11 -6.10 0.99
N PHE A 159 -5.90 -6.56 2.23
CA PHE A 159 -6.13 -7.94 2.60
C PHE A 159 -6.66 -8.01 4.03
N HIS A 160 -7.94 -8.31 4.15
CA HIS A 160 -8.63 -8.48 5.43
C HIS A 160 -8.94 -9.97 5.64
N TRP A 161 -8.10 -10.62 6.43
CA TRP A 161 -8.15 -12.07 6.64
C TRP A 161 -8.94 -12.52 7.85
N ASN A 162 -9.34 -11.60 8.75
CA ASN A 162 -10.03 -11.88 9.99
C ASN A 162 -11.32 -11.08 10.05
N ALA A 163 -12.47 -11.74 9.83
CA ALA A 163 -13.77 -11.11 9.90
C ALA A 163 -14.12 -10.74 11.35
N GLU A 164 -14.96 -9.75 11.53
CA GLU A 164 -15.47 -9.41 12.86
C GLU A 164 -16.36 -10.55 13.39
N GLY A 165 -15.99 -11.12 14.55
CA GLY A 165 -16.69 -12.19 15.24
C GLY A 165 -16.33 -13.59 14.76
N ASP A 166 -17.32 -14.37 14.38
CA ASP A 166 -17.18 -15.77 13.91
C ASP A 166 -17.12 -15.78 12.37
N ASP A 167 -15.95 -16.04 11.81
CA ASP A 167 -15.70 -16.02 10.35
C ASP A 167 -16.64 -16.97 9.60
N CYS A 168 -17.03 -18.08 10.22
CA CYS A 168 -17.96 -19.01 9.61
C CYS A 168 -19.39 -18.43 9.47
N LYS A 169 -19.75 -17.45 10.31
CA LYS A 169 -21.01 -16.71 10.23
C LYS A 169 -20.91 -15.44 9.40
N ASN A 170 -19.69 -14.87 9.31
CA ASN A 170 -19.42 -13.66 8.56
C ASN A 170 -18.29 -13.83 7.52
N PRO A 171 -18.37 -14.84 6.62
CA PRO A 171 -17.27 -15.12 5.69
C PRO A 171 -17.01 -14.01 4.68
N ASN A 172 -17.94 -13.07 4.46
CA ASN A 172 -17.72 -11.89 3.62
C ASN A 172 -17.03 -10.74 4.38
N GLY A 173 -16.78 -10.91 5.69
CA GLY A 173 -15.87 -10.07 6.46
C GLY A 173 -14.41 -10.33 6.13
N GLU A 174 -14.09 -11.38 5.36
CA GLU A 174 -12.78 -11.62 4.79
C GLU A 174 -12.79 -11.23 3.31
N TRP A 175 -11.79 -10.45 2.88
CA TRP A 175 -11.63 -10.06 1.47
C TRP A 175 -10.18 -9.78 1.09
N VAL A 176 -9.92 -9.84 -0.20
CA VAL A 176 -8.66 -9.41 -0.82
C VAL A 176 -8.99 -8.42 -1.93
N VAL A 177 -8.29 -7.30 -1.98
CA VAL A 177 -8.41 -6.31 -3.05
C VAL A 177 -7.19 -6.41 -3.96
N PHE A 178 -7.41 -6.75 -5.21
CA PHE A 178 -6.39 -6.73 -6.27
C PHE A 178 -6.51 -5.44 -7.05
N GLY A 179 -5.39 -4.81 -7.37
CA GLY A 179 -5.34 -3.59 -8.18
C GLY A 179 -4.43 -3.75 -9.39
N ASN A 180 -4.85 -3.16 -10.51
CA ASN A 180 -4.03 -3.03 -11.69
C ASN A 180 -3.26 -1.70 -11.65
N LEU A 181 -1.98 -1.75 -11.32
CA LEU A 181 -1.06 -0.61 -11.37
C LEU A 181 -0.31 -0.53 -12.72
N CYS A 182 -0.63 -1.44 -13.68
CA CYS A 182 -0.07 -1.36 -15.03
C CYS A 182 -0.63 -0.13 -15.78
N PRO A 183 0.12 0.42 -16.74
CA PRO A 183 -0.37 1.47 -17.62
C PRO A 183 -1.26 0.95 -18.77
N PHE A 184 -1.69 -0.33 -18.70
CA PHE A 184 -2.49 -1.01 -19.72
C PHE A 184 -3.48 -1.98 -19.05
N PRO A 185 -4.57 -2.39 -19.75
CA PRO A 185 -5.53 -3.36 -19.23
C PRO A 185 -4.89 -4.71 -18.94
N CYS A 186 -5.28 -5.34 -17.83
CA CYS A 186 -4.83 -6.68 -17.44
C CYS A 186 -5.97 -7.68 -17.40
N ASN A 187 -5.87 -8.71 -18.21
CA ASN A 187 -6.80 -9.84 -18.20
C ASN A 187 -6.35 -10.86 -17.14
N LEU A 188 -7.15 -11.02 -16.10
CA LEU A 188 -6.94 -11.96 -15.00
C LEU A 188 -7.70 -13.29 -15.20
N THR A 189 -8.37 -13.48 -16.34
CA THR A 189 -9.11 -14.72 -16.63
C THR A 189 -8.21 -15.94 -16.49
N GLY A 190 -8.62 -16.91 -15.67
CA GLY A 190 -7.86 -18.11 -15.41
C GLY A 190 -6.69 -17.97 -14.43
N TRP A 191 -6.46 -16.78 -13.89
CA TRP A 191 -5.54 -16.63 -12.76
C TRP A 191 -6.11 -17.34 -11.53
N GLU A 192 -5.27 -17.69 -10.58
CA GLU A 192 -5.64 -18.44 -9.38
C GLU A 192 -5.18 -17.74 -8.11
N VAL A 193 -6.05 -17.66 -7.11
CA VAL A 193 -5.71 -17.34 -5.72
C VAL A 193 -5.78 -18.63 -4.93
N SER A 194 -4.78 -18.87 -4.07
CA SER A 194 -4.81 -19.99 -3.13
C SER A 194 -4.27 -19.60 -1.75
N ASP A 195 -4.66 -20.35 -0.71
CA ASP A 195 -4.08 -20.33 0.62
C ASP A 195 -3.08 -21.50 0.83
N GLU A 196 -2.49 -21.61 2.03
CA GLU A 196 -1.62 -22.74 2.40
C GLU A 196 -2.37 -24.07 2.48
N ALA A 197 -3.67 -24.05 2.82
CA ALA A 197 -4.52 -25.24 2.86
C ALA A 197 -4.97 -25.70 1.46
N ASN A 198 -4.50 -25.01 0.40
CA ASN A 198 -4.81 -25.31 -1.00
C ASN A 198 -6.29 -25.11 -1.36
N HIS A 199 -6.99 -24.19 -0.66
CA HIS A 199 -8.24 -23.66 -1.17
C HIS A 199 -7.94 -22.78 -2.38
N ARG A 200 -8.68 -22.98 -3.48
CA ARG A 200 -8.37 -22.32 -4.76
C ARG A 200 -9.57 -21.56 -5.28
N PHE A 201 -9.32 -20.36 -5.76
CA PHE A 201 -10.26 -19.57 -6.55
C PHE A 201 -9.64 -19.28 -7.91
N ILE A 202 -10.34 -19.66 -8.97
CA ILE A 202 -9.93 -19.32 -10.34
C ILE A 202 -10.78 -18.16 -10.82
N PHE A 203 -10.10 -17.07 -11.23
CA PHE A 203 -10.79 -15.89 -11.73
C PHE A 203 -11.61 -16.23 -12.97
N PRO A 204 -12.93 -15.95 -12.97
CA PRO A 204 -13.73 -15.99 -14.18
C PRO A 204 -13.27 -14.92 -15.16
N ALA A 205 -14.02 -14.68 -16.24
CA ALA A 205 -13.72 -13.58 -17.15
C ALA A 205 -13.62 -12.25 -16.38
N ALA A 206 -12.40 -11.73 -16.24
CA ALA A 206 -12.10 -10.53 -15.49
C ALA A 206 -10.96 -9.76 -16.16
N THR A 207 -11.22 -8.49 -16.49
CA THR A 207 -10.20 -7.56 -16.99
C THR A 207 -10.23 -6.31 -16.13
N LEU A 208 -9.08 -5.90 -15.63
CA LEU A 208 -8.92 -4.64 -14.89
C LEU A 208 -8.28 -3.59 -15.79
N GLN A 209 -8.92 -2.43 -15.92
CA GLN A 209 -8.32 -1.26 -16.56
C GLN A 209 -7.20 -0.69 -15.67
N PRO A 210 -6.29 0.14 -16.20
CA PRO A 210 -5.32 0.85 -15.39
C PRO A 210 -5.98 1.58 -14.21
N GLY A 211 -5.49 1.33 -12.99
CA GLY A 211 -6.03 1.90 -11.75
C GLY A 211 -7.30 1.24 -11.21
N GLU A 212 -7.90 0.29 -11.92
CA GLU A 212 -9.08 -0.42 -11.41
C GLU A 212 -8.71 -1.47 -10.35
N ASN A 213 -9.67 -1.71 -9.47
CA ASN A 213 -9.57 -2.67 -8.36
C ASN A 213 -10.64 -3.75 -8.48
N LEU A 214 -10.31 -4.93 -7.96
CA LEU A 214 -11.20 -6.09 -7.87
C LEU A 214 -11.13 -6.66 -6.45
N THR A 215 -12.28 -6.77 -5.79
CA THR A 215 -12.39 -7.38 -4.46
C THR A 215 -12.87 -8.82 -4.58
N LEU A 216 -12.13 -9.76 -4.01
CA LEU A 216 -12.52 -11.16 -3.83
C LEU A 216 -12.91 -11.39 -2.38
N PHE A 217 -14.17 -11.72 -2.14
CA PHE A 217 -14.71 -12.09 -0.82
C PHE A 217 -14.64 -13.61 -0.61
N SER A 218 -14.29 -14.06 0.60
CA SER A 218 -14.24 -15.49 0.96
C SER A 218 -15.62 -16.17 0.94
N GLY A 219 -16.66 -15.44 1.27
CA GLY A 219 -18.02 -15.94 1.41
C GLY A 219 -18.76 -16.15 0.09
N SER A 220 -20.03 -15.79 0.08
CA SER A 220 -20.92 -16.02 -1.05
C SER A 220 -21.63 -14.77 -1.50
N GLY A 221 -21.84 -14.68 -2.81
CA GLY A 221 -22.56 -13.60 -3.45
C GLY A 221 -22.62 -13.77 -4.96
N GLU A 222 -23.17 -12.78 -5.63
CA GLU A 222 -23.23 -12.69 -7.07
C GLU A 222 -22.00 -11.95 -7.61
N ASN A 223 -21.26 -12.58 -8.52
CA ASN A 223 -20.12 -11.96 -9.18
C ASN A 223 -20.59 -10.79 -10.05
N LYS A 224 -19.99 -9.63 -9.86
CA LYS A 224 -20.23 -8.38 -10.60
C LYS A 224 -18.91 -7.68 -10.90
N ALA A 225 -18.94 -6.68 -11.77
CA ALA A 225 -17.77 -5.85 -12.02
C ALA A 225 -17.15 -5.34 -10.70
N GLY A 226 -15.86 -5.58 -10.50
CA GLY A 226 -15.13 -5.18 -9.31
C GLY A 226 -15.38 -6.00 -8.04
N LYS A 227 -16.30 -6.99 -8.07
CA LYS A 227 -16.59 -7.85 -6.90
C LYS A 227 -16.78 -9.30 -7.30
N LEU A 228 -15.98 -10.18 -6.72
CA LEU A 228 -16.07 -11.62 -6.89
C LEU A 228 -16.23 -12.30 -5.53
N TYR A 229 -16.77 -13.50 -5.54
CA TYR A 229 -17.01 -14.29 -4.35
C TYR A 229 -16.44 -15.70 -4.57
N TRP A 230 -15.75 -16.20 -3.54
CA TRP A 230 -15.17 -17.54 -3.59
C TRP A 230 -16.23 -18.63 -3.74
N ASN A 231 -17.39 -18.40 -3.10
CA ASN A 231 -18.56 -19.29 -3.18
C ASN A 231 -18.24 -20.76 -2.79
N ARG A 232 -17.30 -20.97 -1.85
CA ARG A 232 -16.97 -22.32 -1.37
C ARG A 232 -18.22 -23.02 -0.84
N LYS A 233 -18.30 -24.32 -1.10
CA LYS A 233 -19.30 -25.20 -0.51
C LYS A 233 -18.79 -25.65 0.86
N GLY A 234 -19.67 -25.77 1.84
CA GLY A 234 -19.32 -26.25 3.17
C GLY A 234 -20.01 -25.49 4.28
N ARG A 235 -19.80 -25.94 5.51
CA ARG A 235 -20.41 -25.35 6.72
C ARG A 235 -19.74 -24.02 7.09
N CYS A 236 -18.43 -23.97 6.98
CA CYS A 236 -17.65 -22.75 7.10
C CYS A 236 -17.09 -22.37 5.72
N ARG A 237 -17.31 -21.13 5.30
CA ARG A 237 -16.87 -20.61 4.00
C ARG A 237 -15.71 -19.64 4.11
N ALA A 238 -15.28 -19.30 5.33
CA ALA A 238 -14.04 -18.59 5.59
C ALA A 238 -12.86 -19.33 4.93
N VAL A 239 -11.90 -18.60 4.44
CA VAL A 239 -10.73 -19.15 3.71
C VAL A 239 -9.49 -19.02 4.56
N TRP A 240 -9.27 -17.84 5.15
CA TRP A 240 -8.01 -17.46 5.76
C TRP A 240 -7.95 -17.88 7.23
N ASN A 241 -6.79 -18.40 7.66
CA ASN A 241 -6.57 -18.76 9.05
C ASN A 241 -6.18 -17.52 9.86
N ASN A 242 -6.95 -17.20 10.93
CA ASN A 242 -6.71 -16.01 11.76
C ASN A 242 -5.36 -15.99 12.47
N GLU A 243 -4.77 -17.15 12.76
CA GLU A 243 -3.47 -17.25 13.42
C GLU A 243 -2.28 -17.05 12.48
N GLY A 244 -2.49 -17.22 11.18
CA GLY A 244 -1.50 -17.01 10.15
C GLY A 244 -1.77 -17.86 8.91
N ASP A 245 -1.53 -17.29 7.76
CA ASP A 245 -1.71 -17.94 6.45
C ASP A 245 -0.86 -17.24 5.40
N THR A 246 -0.80 -17.83 4.21
CA THR A 246 -0.14 -17.23 3.04
C THR A 246 -1.11 -17.23 1.86
N LEU A 247 -1.39 -16.05 1.34
CA LEU A 247 -2.05 -15.89 0.06
C LEU A 247 -1.03 -16.05 -1.06
N PHE A 248 -1.34 -16.87 -2.05
CA PHE A 248 -0.59 -17.00 -3.30
C PHE A 248 -1.46 -16.53 -4.47
N LEU A 249 -0.91 -15.73 -5.36
CA LEU A 249 -1.51 -15.36 -6.63
C LEU A 249 -0.69 -15.96 -7.78
N TRP A 250 -1.35 -16.72 -8.64
CA TRP A 250 -0.77 -17.40 -9.79
C TRP A 250 -1.38 -16.86 -11.09
N ASP A 251 -0.57 -16.74 -12.13
CA ASP A 251 -1.10 -16.43 -13.47
C ASP A 251 -1.78 -17.63 -14.12
N SER A 252 -2.38 -17.43 -15.30
CA SER A 252 -3.05 -18.49 -16.05
C SER A 252 -2.13 -19.62 -16.53
N GLU A 253 -0.82 -19.41 -16.52
CA GLU A 253 0.21 -20.42 -16.81
C GLU A 253 0.76 -21.08 -15.54
N ARG A 254 0.15 -20.80 -14.37
CA ARG A 254 0.58 -21.30 -13.06
C ARG A 254 1.97 -20.84 -12.64
N ARG A 255 2.41 -19.69 -13.06
CA ARG A 255 3.61 -19.04 -12.52
C ARG A 255 3.20 -18.17 -11.32
N LEU A 256 3.96 -18.27 -10.24
CA LEU A 256 3.72 -17.44 -9.06
C LEU A 256 3.95 -15.97 -9.40
N VAL A 257 2.91 -15.15 -9.20
CA VAL A 257 2.93 -13.70 -9.40
C VAL A 257 3.39 -13.00 -8.14
N LEU A 258 2.74 -13.32 -7.02
CA LEU A 258 3.09 -12.80 -5.69
C LEU A 258 2.59 -13.74 -4.59
N ASN A 259 3.11 -13.55 -3.39
CA ASN A 259 2.56 -14.14 -2.18
C ASN A 259 2.63 -13.13 -1.02
N VAL A 260 1.67 -13.21 -0.11
CA VAL A 260 1.60 -12.39 1.10
C VAL A 260 1.31 -13.29 2.28
N SER A 261 2.24 -13.35 3.24
CA SER A 261 2.08 -14.07 4.50
C SER A 261 1.79 -13.09 5.62
N TYR A 262 0.98 -13.52 6.57
CA TYR A 262 0.72 -12.81 7.81
C TYR A 262 0.74 -13.79 8.98
N ASN A 263 1.10 -13.29 10.16
CA ASN A 263 1.00 -13.97 11.44
C ASN A 263 0.34 -13.00 12.42
N SER A 264 -0.56 -13.48 13.25
CA SER A 264 -1.22 -12.71 14.31
C SER A 264 -0.25 -12.35 15.45
#